data_77547407df6a16e59f6437bc16c8fc7e
#
_entry.id   77547407df6a16e59f6437bc16c8fc7e
#
_cell.length_a   1.000
_cell.length_b   1.000
_cell.length_c   1.000
_cell.angle_alpha   90.00
_cell.angle_beta   90.00
_cell.angle_gamma   90.00
#
_symmetry.space_group_name_H-M   'P 1'
#
loop_
_entity.id
_entity.type
_entity.pdbx_description
1 polymer ?
#
loop_
_entity_poly.entity_id
_entity_poly.type
_entity_poly.pdbx_seq_one_letter_code
_entity_poly.pdbx_strand_id
1 'polypeptide(L)'
;VICEGEFDRLALLSRGIQAITSTHGAMTFKQEWLENVGRKGRQFYICFDNDETGRKGAERTAKIVINAGGEAYIATLPSEVGEGGDITDYLVKLGGNPDDLFTKYSKGYPEKIDTSQFKPLSSRDLIEILGLTIKQDEVNKIATFLCELSAYTENAQFNISYNAPSSTGKSYIPTEIARLFPEEDVWEIGYCSPTAFFHDVGEQDEKNKGRIIVDLSRKILIFLDQPHTQLLERL
;
A
#
# COMPACT_ATOMS: atom_id res chain seq x y z
N VAL A 1 -6.13 -18.87 -8.09
CA VAL A 1 -5.34 -17.80 -8.71
C VAL A 1 -6.23 -16.62 -9.05
N ILE A 2 -5.71 -15.40 -8.95
CA ILE A 2 -6.31 -14.19 -9.53
C ILE A 2 -5.43 -13.81 -10.72
N CYS A 3 -5.98 -13.80 -11.92
CA CYS A 3 -5.27 -13.45 -13.17
C CYS A 3 -5.94 -12.25 -13.85
N GLU A 4 -5.24 -11.63 -14.80
CA GLU A 4 -5.71 -10.41 -15.44
C GLU A 4 -6.75 -10.69 -16.53
N GLY A 5 -6.49 -11.68 -17.40
CA GLY A 5 -7.29 -11.95 -18.59
C GLY A 5 -8.18 -13.19 -18.50
N GLU A 6 -9.24 -13.23 -19.32
CA GLU A 6 -10.11 -14.39 -19.45
C GLU A 6 -9.41 -15.60 -20.06
N PHE A 7 -8.47 -15.38 -20.99
CA PHE A 7 -7.68 -16.45 -21.60
C PHE A 7 -6.74 -17.09 -20.58
N ASP A 8 -6.13 -16.31 -19.70
CA ASP A 8 -5.31 -16.81 -18.59
C ASP A 8 -6.11 -17.68 -17.66
N ARG A 9 -7.32 -17.22 -17.31
CA ARG A 9 -8.24 -18.00 -16.51
C ARG A 9 -8.56 -19.35 -17.18
N LEU A 10 -8.85 -19.34 -18.46
CA LEU A 10 -9.13 -20.58 -19.21
C LEU A 10 -7.89 -21.49 -19.29
N ALA A 11 -6.70 -20.92 -19.50
CA ALA A 11 -5.46 -21.69 -19.51
C ALA A 11 -5.18 -22.35 -18.15
N LEU A 12 -5.44 -21.67 -17.04
CA LEU A 12 -5.31 -22.23 -15.70
C LEU A 12 -6.37 -23.31 -15.43
N LEU A 13 -7.64 -23.05 -15.75
CA LEU A 13 -8.73 -24.00 -15.56
C LEU A 13 -8.51 -25.29 -16.37
N SER A 14 -7.98 -25.21 -17.59
CA SER A 14 -7.67 -26.38 -18.42
C SER A 14 -6.60 -27.29 -17.79
N ARG A 15 -5.86 -26.78 -16.82
CA ARG A 15 -4.84 -27.49 -16.04
C ARG A 15 -5.30 -27.85 -14.62
N GLY A 16 -6.61 -27.70 -14.34
CA GLY A 16 -7.21 -28.03 -13.04
C GLY A 16 -6.98 -26.98 -11.95
N ILE A 17 -6.43 -25.81 -12.29
CA ILE A 17 -6.19 -24.72 -11.33
C ILE A 17 -7.39 -23.80 -11.28
N GLN A 18 -7.95 -23.60 -10.08
CA GLN A 18 -9.04 -22.67 -9.86
C GLN A 18 -8.56 -21.22 -10.04
N ALA A 19 -9.21 -20.47 -10.91
CA ALA A 19 -8.85 -19.08 -11.19
C ALA A 19 -10.07 -18.18 -11.32
N ILE A 20 -9.88 -16.93 -10.93
CA ILE A 20 -10.80 -15.81 -11.14
C ILE A 20 -10.09 -14.68 -11.87
N THR A 21 -10.81 -13.88 -12.61
CA THR A 21 -10.25 -12.72 -13.33
C THR A 21 -11.16 -11.52 -13.21
N SER A 22 -10.60 -10.34 -13.42
CA SER A 22 -11.37 -9.11 -13.63
C SER A 22 -11.70 -8.94 -15.12
N THR A 23 -12.84 -8.34 -15.44
CA THR A 23 -13.30 -8.19 -16.84
C THR A 23 -12.74 -6.95 -17.55
N HIS A 24 -11.93 -6.12 -16.88
CA HIS A 24 -11.50 -4.82 -17.39
C HIS A 24 -10.02 -4.50 -17.10
N GLY A 25 -9.16 -5.52 -16.98
CA GLY A 25 -7.72 -5.36 -16.78
C GLY A 25 -7.26 -5.24 -15.32
N ALA A 26 -5.95 -5.09 -15.13
CA ALA A 26 -5.23 -5.21 -13.86
C ALA A 26 -5.78 -4.34 -12.71
N MET A 27 -6.24 -3.14 -13.00
CA MET A 27 -6.63 -2.16 -11.98
C MET A 27 -8.08 -2.24 -11.52
N THR A 28 -8.88 -3.19 -12.04
CA THR A 28 -10.34 -3.20 -11.84
C THR A 28 -10.84 -4.24 -10.85
N PHE A 29 -9.95 -5.02 -10.24
CA PHE A 29 -10.35 -6.05 -9.28
C PHE A 29 -11.07 -5.47 -8.07
N LYS A 30 -12.22 -6.07 -7.67
CA LYS A 30 -13.09 -5.57 -6.61
C LYS A 30 -13.16 -6.52 -5.43
N GLN A 31 -13.18 -5.98 -4.21
CA GLN A 31 -13.28 -6.77 -2.97
C GLN A 31 -14.55 -7.63 -2.91
N GLU A 32 -15.67 -7.14 -3.45
CA GLU A 32 -16.94 -7.85 -3.46
C GLU A 32 -16.88 -9.22 -4.18
N TRP A 33 -15.94 -9.39 -5.14
CA TRP A 33 -15.76 -10.66 -5.84
C TRP A 33 -15.15 -11.76 -4.96
N LEU A 34 -14.46 -11.36 -3.89
CA LEU A 34 -13.92 -12.29 -2.91
C LEU A 34 -14.99 -12.86 -1.98
N GLU A 35 -16.17 -12.22 -1.89
CA GLU A 35 -17.25 -12.66 -1.00
C GLU A 35 -17.74 -14.07 -1.31
N ASN A 36 -17.77 -14.41 -2.59
CA ASN A 36 -18.26 -15.71 -3.08
C ASN A 36 -17.19 -16.81 -3.04
N VAL A 37 -15.91 -16.50 -2.82
CA VAL A 37 -14.82 -17.49 -2.86
C VAL A 37 -14.26 -17.86 -1.47
N GLY A 38 -14.82 -17.27 -0.40
CA GLY A 38 -14.35 -17.49 0.97
C GLY A 38 -13.00 -16.80 1.22
N ARG A 39 -12.92 -15.96 2.25
CA ARG A 39 -11.81 -15.02 2.43
C ARG A 39 -10.85 -15.44 3.53
N LYS A 40 -11.39 -15.76 4.69
CA LYS A 40 -10.63 -15.90 5.94
C LYS A 40 -9.70 -17.11 5.88
N GLY A 41 -8.38 -16.84 5.96
CA GLY A 41 -7.35 -17.87 5.96
C GLY A 41 -7.14 -18.57 4.61
N ARG A 42 -7.72 -18.04 3.51
CA ARG A 42 -7.50 -18.58 2.17
C ARG A 42 -6.31 -17.91 1.51
N GLN A 43 -5.50 -18.69 0.83
CA GLN A 43 -4.37 -18.21 0.04
C GLN A 43 -4.82 -17.84 -1.37
N PHE A 44 -4.41 -16.64 -1.80
CA PHE A 44 -4.64 -16.12 -3.14
C PHE A 44 -3.31 -15.83 -3.81
N TYR A 45 -3.11 -16.44 -4.97
CA TYR A 45 -1.96 -16.20 -5.82
C TYR A 45 -2.37 -15.25 -6.93
N ILE A 46 -1.71 -14.10 -7.03
CA ILE A 46 -2.04 -13.03 -7.98
C ILE A 46 -0.97 -13.03 -9.04
N CYS A 47 -1.33 -13.27 -10.28
CA CYS A 47 -0.41 -13.32 -11.40
C CYS A 47 -1.01 -12.52 -12.56
N PHE A 48 -0.45 -11.36 -12.81
CA PHE A 48 -0.86 -10.43 -13.86
C PHE A 48 0.24 -10.34 -14.92
N ASP A 49 0.00 -9.58 -15.97
CA ASP A 49 0.91 -9.42 -17.09
C ASP A 49 2.27 -8.88 -16.65
N ASN A 50 3.32 -9.28 -17.35
CA ASN A 50 4.69 -8.93 -17.02
C ASN A 50 5.06 -7.52 -17.49
N ASP A 51 4.27 -6.52 -17.10
CA ASP A 51 4.50 -5.11 -17.35
C ASP A 51 4.31 -4.24 -16.10
N GLU A 52 4.49 -2.94 -16.22
CA GLU A 52 4.37 -2.02 -15.09
C GLU A 52 2.91 -1.96 -14.57
N THR A 53 1.94 -1.98 -15.47
CA THR A 53 0.51 -1.94 -15.12
C THR A 53 0.08 -3.20 -14.40
N GLY A 54 0.51 -4.37 -14.89
CA GLY A 54 0.26 -5.65 -14.25
C GLY A 54 0.88 -5.72 -12.84
N ARG A 55 2.12 -5.25 -12.67
CA ARG A 55 2.77 -5.20 -11.34
C ARG A 55 2.00 -4.32 -10.35
N LYS A 56 1.63 -3.10 -10.74
CA LYS A 56 0.81 -2.20 -9.90
C LYS A 56 -0.56 -2.78 -9.58
N GLY A 57 -1.19 -3.40 -10.58
CA GLY A 57 -2.48 -4.07 -10.41
C GLY A 57 -2.41 -5.26 -9.47
N ALA A 58 -1.34 -6.07 -9.55
CA ALA A 58 -1.12 -7.18 -8.65
C ALA A 58 -0.96 -6.73 -7.19
N GLU A 59 -0.17 -5.68 -6.94
CA GLU A 59 -0.01 -5.11 -5.59
C GLU A 59 -1.33 -4.54 -5.04
N ARG A 60 -2.08 -3.80 -5.88
CA ARG A 60 -3.40 -3.30 -5.49
C ARG A 60 -4.35 -4.45 -5.14
N THR A 61 -4.38 -5.50 -5.95
CA THR A 61 -5.21 -6.68 -5.73
C THR A 61 -4.79 -7.43 -4.46
N ALA A 62 -3.49 -7.53 -4.19
CA ALA A 62 -2.96 -8.12 -2.96
C ALA A 62 -3.43 -7.36 -1.71
N LYS A 63 -3.40 -6.03 -1.73
CA LYS A 63 -3.95 -5.19 -0.65
C LYS A 63 -5.44 -5.47 -0.43
N ILE A 64 -6.23 -5.59 -1.51
CA ILE A 64 -7.67 -5.93 -1.43
C ILE A 64 -7.89 -7.29 -0.77
N VAL A 65 -7.10 -8.30 -1.14
CA VAL A 65 -7.16 -9.65 -0.56
C VAL A 65 -6.88 -9.62 0.94
N ILE A 66 -5.82 -8.93 1.36
CA ILE A 66 -5.43 -8.80 2.78
C ILE A 66 -6.51 -8.08 3.57
N ASN A 67 -7.02 -6.95 3.06
CA ASN A 67 -8.09 -6.19 3.71
C ASN A 67 -9.38 -7.01 3.84
N ALA A 68 -9.58 -7.99 2.96
CA ALA A 68 -10.69 -8.94 3.05
C ALA A 68 -10.42 -10.12 4.00
N GLY A 69 -9.22 -10.20 4.64
CA GLY A 69 -8.83 -11.26 5.58
C GLY A 69 -8.26 -12.52 4.91
N GLY A 70 -7.85 -12.46 3.65
CA GLY A 70 -7.11 -13.51 2.95
C GLY A 70 -5.59 -13.37 3.09
N GLU A 71 -4.86 -14.36 2.63
CA GLU A 71 -3.40 -14.31 2.46
C GLU A 71 -3.07 -14.10 0.98
N ALA A 72 -2.25 -13.10 0.67
CA ALA A 72 -1.89 -12.75 -0.70
C ALA A 72 -0.46 -13.16 -1.04
N TYR A 73 -0.29 -13.71 -2.24
CA TYR A 73 1.00 -14.03 -2.84
C TYR A 73 1.02 -13.43 -4.25
N ILE A 74 2.06 -12.68 -4.60
CA ILE A 74 2.25 -12.15 -5.95
C ILE A 74 3.19 -13.09 -6.70
N ALA A 75 2.72 -13.64 -7.82
CA ALA A 75 3.51 -14.45 -8.73
C ALA A 75 4.02 -13.59 -9.88
N THR A 76 5.34 -13.52 -10.03
CA THR A 76 6.00 -12.79 -11.12
C THR A 76 6.42 -13.80 -12.18
N LEU A 77 5.93 -13.65 -13.41
CA LEU A 77 6.30 -14.53 -14.53
C LEU A 77 7.81 -14.42 -14.85
N PRO A 78 8.44 -15.51 -15.31
CA PRO A 78 9.85 -15.47 -15.67
C PRO A 78 10.12 -14.53 -16.84
N SER A 79 11.35 -14.02 -16.93
CA SER A 79 11.76 -13.05 -17.95
C SER A 79 11.62 -13.57 -19.39
N GLU A 80 11.63 -14.87 -19.57
CA GLU A 80 11.48 -15.55 -20.86
C GLU A 80 10.09 -15.36 -21.49
N VAL A 81 9.09 -15.01 -20.69
CA VAL A 81 7.75 -14.65 -21.18
C VAL A 81 7.79 -13.33 -21.96
N GLY A 82 8.73 -12.45 -21.60
CA GLY A 82 8.91 -11.14 -22.23
C GLY A 82 8.07 -10.03 -21.55
N GLU A 83 8.29 -8.80 -22.00
CA GLU A 83 7.52 -7.64 -21.56
C GLU A 83 6.08 -7.72 -22.06
N GLY A 84 5.10 -7.49 -21.18
CA GLY A 84 3.67 -7.62 -21.48
C GLY A 84 3.21 -9.05 -21.74
N GLY A 85 4.05 -10.07 -21.48
CA GLY A 85 3.64 -11.45 -21.58
C GLY A 85 2.80 -11.92 -20.40
N ASP A 86 1.91 -12.87 -20.63
CA ASP A 86 0.87 -13.32 -19.73
C ASP A 86 1.01 -14.78 -19.27
N ILE A 87 0.09 -15.25 -18.45
CA ILE A 87 0.04 -16.65 -18.00
C ILE A 87 -0.15 -17.60 -19.18
N THR A 88 -0.93 -17.22 -20.18
CA THR A 88 -1.17 -18.00 -21.38
C THR A 88 0.13 -18.19 -22.15
N ASP A 89 0.94 -17.15 -22.29
CA ASP A 89 2.26 -17.21 -22.90
C ASP A 89 3.17 -18.17 -22.13
N TYR A 90 3.22 -18.06 -20.82
CA TYR A 90 4.00 -18.95 -19.97
C TYR A 90 3.58 -20.41 -20.11
N LEU A 91 2.28 -20.69 -19.98
CA LEU A 91 1.76 -22.05 -19.93
C LEU A 91 1.68 -22.71 -21.30
N VAL A 92 1.38 -21.95 -22.36
CA VAL A 92 1.11 -22.50 -23.71
C VAL A 92 2.30 -22.35 -24.65
N LYS A 93 2.89 -21.14 -24.74
CA LYS A 93 4.02 -20.90 -25.65
C LYS A 93 5.33 -21.47 -25.09
N LEU A 94 5.59 -21.31 -23.80
CA LEU A 94 6.82 -21.80 -23.18
C LEU A 94 6.69 -23.20 -22.58
N GLY A 95 5.48 -23.76 -22.50
CA GLY A 95 5.23 -25.06 -21.87
C GLY A 95 5.55 -25.09 -20.38
N GLY A 96 5.40 -23.96 -19.69
CA GLY A 96 5.71 -23.79 -18.28
C GLY A 96 4.89 -24.70 -17.37
N ASN A 97 5.49 -25.10 -16.25
CA ASN A 97 4.80 -25.88 -15.23
C ASN A 97 3.90 -24.95 -14.38
N PRO A 98 2.58 -25.19 -14.34
CA PRO A 98 1.67 -24.35 -13.57
C PRO A 98 1.98 -24.34 -12.06
N ASP A 99 2.55 -25.40 -11.49
CA ASP A 99 2.93 -25.45 -10.08
C ASP A 99 4.04 -24.47 -9.72
N ASP A 100 4.85 -24.06 -10.68
CA ASP A 100 5.89 -23.06 -10.48
C ASP A 100 5.30 -21.67 -10.11
N LEU A 101 4.07 -21.38 -10.53
CA LEU A 101 3.37 -20.15 -10.15
C LEU A 101 3.13 -20.06 -8.64
N PHE A 102 3.06 -21.19 -7.95
CA PHE A 102 2.84 -21.25 -6.50
C PHE A 102 4.13 -21.38 -5.70
N THR A 103 5.13 -22.03 -6.26
CA THR A 103 6.33 -22.45 -5.52
C THR A 103 7.56 -21.62 -5.87
N LYS A 104 7.80 -21.38 -7.15
CA LYS A 104 9.04 -20.76 -7.65
C LYS A 104 8.88 -19.26 -7.88
N TYR A 105 7.74 -18.85 -8.41
CA TYR A 105 7.54 -17.48 -8.89
C TYR A 105 6.74 -16.60 -7.94
N SER A 106 6.12 -17.17 -6.89
CA SER A 106 5.31 -16.40 -5.94
C SER A 106 6.08 -15.98 -4.69
N LYS A 107 5.78 -14.78 -4.22
CA LYS A 107 6.24 -14.24 -2.94
C LYS A 107 5.04 -13.78 -2.12
N GLY A 108 5.06 -14.02 -0.80
CA GLY A 108 4.03 -13.52 0.10
C GLY A 108 3.98 -12.00 0.10
N TYR A 109 2.79 -11.43 0.13
CA TYR A 109 2.58 -9.99 0.17
C TYR A 109 1.84 -9.58 1.46
N PRO A 110 2.25 -8.51 2.14
CA PRO A 110 3.51 -7.81 1.92
C PRO A 110 4.73 -8.72 2.15
N GLU A 111 5.82 -8.47 1.45
CA GLU A 111 7.05 -9.24 1.65
C GLU A 111 7.46 -9.12 3.12
N LYS A 112 7.56 -10.26 3.80
CA LYS A 112 8.00 -10.27 5.19
C LYS A 112 9.49 -9.96 5.23
N ILE A 113 9.80 -8.75 5.68
CA ILE A 113 11.19 -8.38 5.94
C ILE A 113 11.67 -9.23 7.13
N ASP A 114 12.78 -9.96 6.94
CA ASP A 114 13.42 -10.64 8.06
C ASP A 114 14.04 -9.60 9.00
N THR A 115 13.33 -9.34 10.08
CA THR A 115 13.76 -8.39 11.11
C THR A 115 14.67 -9.02 12.17
N SER A 116 14.93 -10.33 12.12
CA SER A 116 15.73 -11.04 13.12
C SER A 116 17.17 -10.55 13.21
N GLN A 117 17.69 -10.01 12.08
CA GLN A 117 19.05 -9.43 12.02
C GLN A 117 19.14 -8.01 12.62
N PHE A 118 18.01 -7.36 12.88
CA PHE A 118 17.99 -6.00 13.44
C PHE A 118 17.86 -6.07 14.96
N LYS A 119 18.74 -5.33 15.64
CA LYS A 119 18.62 -5.16 17.09
C LYS A 119 17.35 -4.35 17.40
N PRO A 120 16.51 -4.77 18.39
CA PRO A 120 15.41 -3.95 18.84
C PRO A 120 15.87 -2.54 19.22
N LEU A 121 15.19 -1.53 18.70
CA LEU A 121 15.50 -0.13 18.94
C LEU A 121 14.99 0.26 20.33
N SER A 122 15.88 0.75 21.19
CA SER A 122 15.47 1.35 22.46
C SER A 122 15.10 2.82 22.24
N SER A 123 14.34 3.41 23.17
CA SER A 123 14.04 4.85 23.14
C SER A 123 15.29 5.72 23.16
N ARG A 124 16.36 5.24 23.79
CA ARG A 124 17.66 5.92 23.80
C ARG A 124 18.32 5.90 22.43
N ASP A 125 18.36 4.72 21.78
CA ASP A 125 18.91 4.61 20.41
C ASP A 125 18.10 5.50 19.45
N LEU A 126 16.79 5.57 19.62
CA LEU A 126 15.93 6.45 18.82
C LEU A 126 16.28 7.93 19.02
N ILE A 127 16.47 8.38 20.26
CA ILE A 127 16.90 9.77 20.57
C ILE A 127 18.23 10.08 19.89
N GLU A 128 19.20 9.16 19.95
CA GLU A 128 20.51 9.34 19.33
C GLU A 128 20.39 9.43 17.81
N ILE A 129 19.62 8.56 17.16
CA ILE A 129 19.40 8.58 15.71
C ILE A 129 18.71 9.88 15.28
N LEU A 130 17.61 10.25 15.92
CA LEU A 130 16.91 11.50 15.62
C LEU A 130 17.76 12.74 15.93
N GLY A 131 18.71 12.61 16.88
CA GLY A 131 19.67 13.64 17.23
C GLY A 131 20.77 13.90 16.17
N LEU A 132 20.88 13.07 15.14
CA LEU A 132 21.81 13.31 14.02
C LEU A 132 21.39 14.56 13.24
N THR A 133 20.12 14.72 13.00
CA THR A 133 19.56 15.83 12.20
C THR A 133 18.87 16.89 13.08
N ILE A 134 18.10 16.47 14.08
CA ILE A 134 17.35 17.37 14.97
C ILE A 134 18.11 17.51 16.29
N LYS A 135 18.77 18.65 16.49
CA LYS A 135 19.49 18.93 17.74
C LYS A 135 18.53 19.35 18.84
N GLN A 136 18.77 18.84 20.06
CA GLN A 136 17.91 19.09 21.23
C GLN A 136 16.46 18.61 21.05
N ASP A 137 15.57 19.00 21.96
CA ASP A 137 14.13 18.77 21.91
C ASP A 137 13.73 17.28 21.86
N GLU A 138 14.30 16.47 22.76
CA GLU A 138 14.14 15.01 22.80
C GLU A 138 12.67 14.60 22.91
N VAL A 139 11.88 15.34 23.71
CA VAL A 139 10.47 15.02 23.95
C VAL A 139 9.64 15.16 22.66
N ASN A 140 9.80 16.30 21.97
CA ASN A 140 9.05 16.53 20.73
C ASN A 140 9.51 15.61 19.59
N LYS A 141 10.80 15.28 19.51
CA LYS A 141 11.29 14.28 18.53
C LYS A 141 10.61 12.93 18.70
N ILE A 142 10.60 12.41 19.92
CA ILE A 142 9.98 11.11 20.21
C ILE A 142 8.48 11.16 19.99
N ALA A 143 7.82 12.20 20.50
CA ALA A 143 6.37 12.35 20.35
C ALA A 143 5.97 12.40 18.86
N THR A 144 6.73 13.15 18.04
CA THR A 144 6.51 13.22 16.60
C THR A 144 6.71 11.87 15.92
N PHE A 145 7.83 11.22 16.19
CA PHE A 145 8.09 9.88 15.62
C PHE A 145 6.98 8.89 15.97
N LEU A 146 6.53 8.86 17.23
CA LEU A 146 5.44 7.97 17.64
C LEU A 146 4.11 8.36 16.99
N CYS A 147 3.85 9.65 16.79
CA CYS A 147 2.68 10.12 16.08
C CYS A 147 2.68 9.62 14.62
N GLU A 148 3.77 9.82 13.90
CA GLU A 148 3.90 9.37 12.52
C GLU A 148 3.86 7.84 12.43
N LEU A 149 4.54 7.13 13.33
CA LEU A 149 4.48 5.67 13.42
C LEU A 149 3.06 5.16 13.70
N SER A 150 2.23 5.94 14.40
CA SER A 150 0.85 5.54 14.70
C SER A 150 -0.02 5.38 13.46
N ALA A 151 0.34 5.96 12.33
CA ALA A 151 -0.33 5.76 11.03
C ALA A 151 -0.36 4.27 10.60
N TYR A 152 0.58 3.47 11.11
CA TYR A 152 0.68 2.03 10.81
C TYR A 152 -0.03 1.14 11.83
N THR A 153 -0.73 1.72 12.79
CA THR A 153 -1.52 0.98 13.78
C THR A 153 -3.00 0.92 13.37
N GLU A 154 -3.75 -0.07 13.85
CA GLU A 154 -5.17 -0.21 13.51
C GLU A 154 -6.08 0.72 14.32
N ASN A 155 -5.80 0.94 15.61
CA ASN A 155 -6.70 1.64 16.52
C ASN A 155 -5.97 2.57 17.52
N ALA A 156 -4.75 3.00 17.20
CA ALA A 156 -3.94 3.81 18.11
C ALA A 156 -3.37 5.07 17.44
N GLN A 157 -4.04 5.55 16.38
CA GLN A 157 -3.64 6.79 15.70
C GLN A 157 -3.91 7.99 16.61
N PHE A 158 -2.98 8.94 16.60
CA PHE A 158 -3.15 10.22 17.28
C PHE A 158 -2.51 11.35 16.49
N ASN A 159 -2.94 12.58 16.78
CA ASN A 159 -2.48 13.77 16.08
C ASN A 159 -1.67 14.67 17.02
N ILE A 160 -0.69 15.38 16.48
CA ILE A 160 0.09 16.39 17.19
C ILE A 160 -0.16 17.76 16.56
N SER A 161 -0.32 18.77 17.40
CA SER A 161 -0.34 20.18 16.99
C SER A 161 0.83 20.91 17.63
N TYR A 162 1.63 21.60 16.83
CA TYR A 162 2.76 22.40 17.28
C TYR A 162 2.32 23.85 17.49
N ASN A 163 2.40 24.32 18.73
CA ASN A 163 2.13 25.69 19.06
C ASN A 163 3.40 26.35 19.63
N ALA A 164 4.07 27.15 18.82
CA ALA A 164 5.30 27.84 19.20
C ALA A 164 5.52 29.08 18.32
N PRO A 165 6.38 30.05 18.72
CA PRO A 165 6.71 31.20 17.88
C PRO A 165 7.26 30.82 16.51
N SER A 166 7.26 31.78 15.59
CA SER A 166 7.84 31.56 14.25
C SER A 166 9.33 31.22 14.34
N SER A 167 9.83 30.46 13.36
CA SER A 167 11.25 30.07 13.27
C SER A 167 11.79 29.20 14.41
N THR A 168 10.93 28.46 15.11
CA THR A 168 11.34 27.57 16.23
C THR A 168 11.42 26.09 15.81
N GLY A 169 11.35 25.78 14.51
CA GLY A 169 11.47 24.39 14.01
C GLY A 169 10.15 23.59 13.95
N LYS A 170 9.00 24.25 14.10
CA LYS A 170 7.67 23.57 14.07
C LYS A 170 7.45 22.68 12.85
N SER A 171 7.79 23.18 11.66
CA SER A 171 7.67 22.42 10.44
C SER A 171 8.87 21.50 10.19
N TYR A 172 10.07 21.89 10.65
CA TYR A 172 11.29 21.14 10.44
C TYR A 172 11.28 19.78 11.13
N ILE A 173 10.80 19.71 12.38
CA ILE A 173 10.79 18.44 13.15
C ILE A 173 9.92 17.38 12.46
N PRO A 174 8.65 17.61 12.15
CA PRO A 174 7.83 16.59 11.50
C PRO A 174 8.31 16.23 10.10
N THR A 175 8.71 17.20 9.27
CA THR A 175 9.16 16.89 7.92
C THR A 175 10.49 16.13 7.91
N GLU A 176 11.40 16.39 8.87
CA GLU A 176 12.67 15.68 8.96
C GLU A 176 12.48 14.24 9.47
N ILE A 177 11.55 14.02 10.41
CA ILE A 177 11.23 12.69 10.93
C ILE A 177 10.48 11.86 9.87
N ALA A 178 9.60 12.48 9.11
CA ALA A 178 8.83 11.82 8.04
C ALA A 178 9.73 11.15 6.98
N ARG A 179 10.97 11.63 6.78
CA ARG A 179 11.95 10.98 5.88
C ARG A 179 12.37 9.57 6.31
N LEU A 180 12.02 9.15 7.52
CA LEU A 180 12.25 7.78 8.00
C LEU A 180 11.12 6.82 7.56
N PHE A 181 10.07 7.34 6.95
CA PHE A 181 8.92 6.58 6.47
C PHE A 181 8.91 6.52 4.94
N PRO A 182 8.20 5.55 4.33
CA PRO A 182 8.05 5.48 2.87
C PRO A 182 7.49 6.79 2.30
N GLU A 183 8.09 7.29 1.23
CA GLU A 183 7.71 8.57 0.61
C GLU A 183 6.24 8.57 0.16
N GLU A 184 5.74 7.45 -0.34
CA GLU A 184 4.35 7.26 -0.76
C GLU A 184 3.34 7.37 0.39
N ASP A 185 3.78 7.21 1.64
CA ASP A 185 2.92 7.31 2.82
C ASP A 185 2.90 8.72 3.42
N VAL A 186 3.81 9.60 2.99
CA VAL A 186 3.95 10.96 3.53
C VAL A 186 3.33 11.99 2.60
N TRP A 187 2.37 12.76 3.13
CA TRP A 187 1.77 13.89 2.41
C TRP A 187 2.06 15.19 3.13
N GLU A 188 2.97 15.98 2.59
CA GLU A 188 3.23 17.35 3.05
C GLU A 188 2.24 18.30 2.40
N ILE A 189 1.40 18.92 3.22
CA ILE A 189 0.28 19.75 2.77
C ILE A 189 0.52 21.19 3.20
N GLY A 190 0.70 22.05 2.23
CA GLY A 190 0.66 23.50 2.44
C GLY A 190 -0.76 23.99 2.72
N TYR A 191 -0.99 25.28 2.51
CA TYR A 191 -2.35 25.81 2.57
C TYR A 191 -3.19 25.24 1.43
N CYS A 192 -4.24 24.51 1.76
CA CYS A 192 -5.22 24.03 0.80
C CYS A 192 -6.65 24.22 1.31
N SER A 193 -7.58 24.47 0.39
CA SER A 193 -9.00 24.44 0.73
C SER A 193 -9.48 23.00 0.88
N PRO A 194 -10.55 22.74 1.69
CA PRO A 194 -11.10 21.40 1.80
C PRO A 194 -11.47 20.78 0.45
N THR A 195 -12.00 21.56 -0.47
CA THR A 195 -12.38 21.08 -1.81
C THR A 195 -11.17 20.68 -2.63
N ALA A 196 -10.09 21.49 -2.65
CA ALA A 196 -8.87 21.15 -3.36
C ALA A 196 -8.24 19.86 -2.84
N PHE A 197 -8.13 19.71 -1.53
CA PHE A 197 -7.59 18.50 -0.92
C PHE A 197 -8.29 17.22 -1.43
N PHE A 198 -9.62 17.16 -1.35
CA PHE A 198 -10.35 15.98 -1.76
C PHE A 198 -10.34 15.73 -3.28
N HIS A 199 -10.20 16.77 -4.08
CA HIS A 199 -10.07 16.61 -5.53
C HIS A 199 -8.67 16.14 -5.97
N ASP A 200 -7.63 16.56 -5.26
CA ASP A 200 -6.25 16.22 -5.61
C ASP A 200 -5.86 14.79 -5.20
N VAL A 201 -6.42 14.30 -4.08
CA VAL A 201 -6.02 13.00 -3.49
C VAL A 201 -7.11 11.94 -3.55
N GLY A 202 -8.32 12.28 -3.98
CA GLY A 202 -9.49 11.41 -3.95
C GLY A 202 -9.82 10.80 -5.30
N GLU A 203 -10.33 9.58 -5.27
CA GLU A 203 -10.91 8.89 -6.41
C GLU A 203 -12.44 9.07 -6.42
N GLN A 204 -13.03 9.21 -7.62
CA GLN A 204 -14.50 9.26 -7.72
C GLN A 204 -15.09 7.90 -7.40
N ASP A 205 -16.11 7.89 -6.55
CA ASP A 205 -16.90 6.68 -6.27
C ASP A 205 -17.68 6.28 -7.52
N GLU A 206 -17.33 5.15 -8.14
CA GLU A 206 -18.01 4.64 -9.34
C GLU A 206 -19.51 4.34 -9.11
N LYS A 207 -19.88 4.03 -7.86
CA LYS A 207 -21.28 3.66 -7.50
C LYS A 207 -22.13 4.89 -7.19
N ASN A 208 -21.52 5.96 -6.70
CA ASN A 208 -22.23 7.18 -6.29
C ASN A 208 -21.62 8.40 -6.94
N LYS A 209 -22.14 8.81 -8.10
CA LYS A 209 -21.67 9.99 -8.82
C LYS A 209 -21.66 11.23 -7.91
N GLY A 210 -20.48 11.87 -7.81
CA GLY A 210 -20.28 13.06 -6.99
C GLY A 210 -19.72 12.78 -5.59
N ARG A 211 -19.50 11.51 -5.20
CA ARG A 211 -18.78 11.14 -3.99
C ARG A 211 -17.30 10.92 -4.31
N ILE A 212 -16.42 11.48 -3.48
CA ILE A 212 -14.97 11.30 -3.56
C ILE A 212 -14.56 10.42 -2.38
N ILE A 213 -13.79 9.38 -2.66
CA ILE A 213 -13.22 8.47 -1.67
C ILE A 213 -11.73 8.77 -1.56
N VAL A 214 -11.24 8.98 -0.35
CA VAL A 214 -9.81 9.15 -0.07
C VAL A 214 -9.36 7.99 0.81
N ASP A 215 -8.36 7.24 0.35
CA ASP A 215 -7.72 6.22 1.17
C ASP A 215 -6.61 6.86 2.02
N LEU A 216 -6.87 6.97 3.31
CA LEU A 216 -5.92 7.48 4.30
C LEU A 216 -5.19 6.36 5.07
N SER A 217 -5.33 5.11 4.64
CA SER A 217 -4.64 3.97 5.27
C SER A 217 -3.13 4.17 5.21
N ARG A 218 -2.49 4.15 6.38
CA ARG A 218 -1.05 4.37 6.54
C ARG A 218 -0.52 5.73 6.08
N LYS A 219 -1.39 6.74 5.91
CA LYS A 219 -0.95 8.06 5.48
C LYS A 219 -0.55 8.93 6.66
N ILE A 220 0.61 9.57 6.54
CA ILE A 220 1.14 10.58 7.44
C ILE A 220 0.84 11.94 6.80
N LEU A 221 -0.07 12.71 7.40
CA LEU A 221 -0.47 14.02 6.91
C LEU A 221 0.27 15.11 7.69
N ILE A 222 1.13 15.88 7.05
CA ILE A 222 1.87 16.99 7.65
C ILE A 222 1.32 18.30 7.10
N PHE A 223 0.52 19.00 7.91
CA PHE A 223 0.04 20.33 7.57
C PHE A 223 1.09 21.37 7.95
N LEU A 224 1.71 22.01 6.95
CA LEU A 224 2.73 23.05 7.16
C LEU A 224 2.14 24.36 7.66
N ASP A 225 0.88 24.63 7.31
CA ASP A 225 0.07 25.73 7.82
C ASP A 225 -1.17 25.20 8.52
N GLN A 226 -1.83 26.06 9.30
CA GLN A 226 -3.05 25.66 9.99
C GLN A 226 -4.13 25.25 8.98
N PRO A 227 -4.58 23.99 9.00
CA PRO A 227 -5.61 23.52 8.08
C PRO A 227 -6.95 24.17 8.35
N HIS A 228 -7.77 24.32 7.32
CA HIS A 228 -9.11 24.85 7.47
C HIS A 228 -9.97 23.93 8.35
N THR A 229 -10.74 24.48 9.28
CA THR A 229 -11.55 23.71 10.23
C THR A 229 -12.46 22.68 9.53
N GLN A 230 -13.08 23.06 8.40
CA GLN A 230 -13.92 22.14 7.62
C GLN A 230 -13.13 20.98 6.99
N LEU A 231 -11.83 21.10 6.79
CA LEU A 231 -11.00 19.99 6.35
C LEU A 231 -10.80 18.99 7.48
N LEU A 232 -10.47 19.48 8.69
CA LEU A 232 -10.30 18.63 9.88
C LEU A 232 -11.59 17.91 10.31
N GLU A 233 -12.75 18.51 10.07
CA GLU A 233 -14.05 17.89 10.35
C GLU A 233 -14.41 16.75 9.39
N ARG A 234 -13.72 16.63 8.26
CA ARG A 234 -13.96 15.62 7.21
C ARG A 234 -12.91 14.51 7.19
N LEU A 235 -11.75 14.74 7.80
CA LEU A 235 -10.68 13.75 7.98
C LEU A 235 -10.97 12.88 9.21
#